data_7091f1093740a61603cc377d13a516dd
#
_entry.id   7091f1093740a61603cc377d13a516dd
#
_cell.length_a   1.000
_cell.length_b   1.000
_cell.length_c   1.000
_cell.angle_alpha   90.00
_cell.angle_beta   90.00
_cell.angle_gamma   90.00
#
_symmetry.space_group_name_H-M   'P 1'
#
loop_
_entity.id
_entity.type
_entity.pdbx_description
1 polymer ?
#
loop_
_entity_poly.entity_id
_entity_poly.type
_entity_poly.pdbx_seq_one_letter_code
_entity_poly.pdbx_strand_id
1 'polypeptide(L)'
;KWSALCGIGLAYACFSLIYSFRHNKSHRKKMLVQAIFIMPVLVLIDYILGYTGWSIDFAIPCVIAMLDITILVLMIINTENWQSYILLQVYIIIICVILTILMLTGKFFKHDFFMIIADIMSALLLGGTLVFGDRPATTELKRRFHV
;
A
#
# COMPACT_ATOMS: atom_id res chain seq x y z
N LYS A 1 -10.29 20.31 18.92
CA LYS A 1 -9.80 19.70 17.65
C LYS A 1 -8.39 19.09 17.80
N TRP A 2 -7.45 19.79 18.40
CA TRP A 2 -6.07 19.31 18.59
C TRP A 2 -6.00 18.06 19.50
N SER A 3 -6.81 17.99 20.55
CA SER A 3 -6.84 16.84 21.45
C SER A 3 -7.33 15.56 20.74
N ALA A 4 -8.31 15.68 19.84
CA ALA A 4 -8.79 14.56 19.04
C ALA A 4 -7.73 14.06 18.04
N LEU A 5 -6.99 14.97 17.43
CA LEU A 5 -5.84 14.68 16.57
C LEU A 5 -4.74 13.89 17.29
N CYS A 6 -4.33 14.40 18.46
CA CYS A 6 -3.33 13.74 19.30
C CYS A 6 -3.85 12.35 19.76
N GLY A 7 -5.14 12.23 20.11
CA GLY A 7 -5.75 10.99 20.52
C GLY A 7 -5.73 9.93 19.42
N ILE A 8 -6.12 10.30 18.21
CA ILE A 8 -6.11 9.38 17.05
C ILE A 8 -4.68 8.99 16.66
N GLY A 9 -3.76 9.94 16.64
CA GLY A 9 -2.34 9.69 16.37
C GLY A 9 -1.71 8.73 17.38
N LEU A 10 -1.98 8.95 18.67
CA LEU A 10 -1.51 8.06 19.75
C LEU A 10 -2.16 6.68 19.68
N ALA A 11 -3.46 6.60 19.44
CA ALA A 11 -4.16 5.32 19.29
C ALA A 11 -3.61 4.51 18.11
N TYR A 12 -3.36 5.17 16.96
CA TYR A 12 -2.74 4.52 15.81
C TYR A 12 -1.30 4.08 16.10
N ALA A 13 -0.51 4.93 16.74
CA ALA A 13 0.87 4.59 17.12
C ALA A 13 0.91 3.40 18.09
N CYS A 14 0.08 3.38 19.12
CA CYS A 14 -0.05 2.24 20.04
C CYS A 14 -0.48 0.97 19.31
N PHE A 15 -1.48 1.05 18.44
CA PHE A 15 -1.94 -0.09 17.65
C PHE A 15 -0.82 -0.62 16.74
N SER A 16 -0.12 0.27 16.04
CA SER A 16 1.00 -0.07 15.15
C SER A 16 2.14 -0.75 15.89
N LEU A 17 2.50 -0.23 17.06
CA LEU A 17 3.54 -0.82 17.91
C LEU A 17 3.12 -2.20 18.43
N ILE A 18 1.95 -2.34 19.04
CA ILE A 18 1.45 -3.61 19.56
C ILE A 18 1.38 -4.66 18.45
N TYR A 19 0.91 -4.25 17.27
CA TYR A 19 0.80 -5.15 16.13
C TYR A 19 2.16 -5.53 15.55
N SER A 20 3.12 -4.60 15.53
CA SER A 20 4.49 -4.83 15.05
C SER A 20 5.26 -5.80 15.96
N PHE A 21 5.09 -5.66 17.27
CA PHE A 21 5.77 -6.52 18.25
C PHE A 21 5.13 -7.92 18.42
N ARG A 22 3.97 -8.15 17.87
CA ARG A 22 3.32 -9.46 17.95
C ARG A 22 4.10 -10.51 17.15
N HIS A 23 4.88 -11.33 17.84
CA HIS A 23 5.89 -12.26 17.30
C HIS A 23 5.33 -13.34 16.35
N ASN A 24 4.02 -13.58 16.34
CA ASN A 24 3.43 -14.78 15.74
C ASN A 24 2.85 -14.62 14.33
N LYS A 25 3.06 -13.47 13.65
CA LYS A 25 2.54 -13.25 12.29
C LYS A 25 3.65 -12.89 11.31
N SER A 26 3.56 -13.44 10.11
CA SER A 26 4.46 -13.10 8.99
C SER A 26 4.51 -11.58 8.76
N HIS A 27 5.69 -11.03 8.50
CA HIS A 27 5.90 -9.61 8.22
C HIS A 27 4.96 -9.07 7.12
N ARG A 28 4.62 -9.90 6.15
CA ARG A 28 3.70 -9.58 5.05
C ARG A 28 2.29 -9.26 5.50
N LYS A 29 1.74 -10.09 6.40
CA LYS A 29 0.40 -9.86 6.98
C LYS A 29 0.37 -8.58 7.83
N LYS A 30 1.47 -8.28 8.51
CA LYS A 30 1.60 -7.04 9.31
C LYS A 30 1.56 -5.81 8.42
N MET A 31 2.32 -5.81 7.32
CA MET A 31 2.31 -4.71 6.36
C MET A 31 0.93 -4.50 5.73
N LEU A 32 0.25 -5.58 5.35
CA LEU A 32 -1.07 -5.52 4.75
C LEU A 32 -2.10 -4.90 5.69
N VAL A 33 -2.14 -5.36 6.93
CA VAL A 33 -3.05 -4.81 7.95
C VAL A 33 -2.73 -3.35 8.23
N GLN A 34 -1.45 -2.99 8.35
CA GLN A 34 -1.03 -1.63 8.60
C GLN A 34 -1.39 -0.69 7.43
N ALA A 35 -1.24 -1.15 6.20
CA ALA A 35 -1.65 -0.41 5.00
C ALA A 35 -3.17 -0.19 4.94
N ILE A 36 -3.96 -1.19 5.33
CA ILE A 36 -5.42 -1.07 5.39
C ILE A 36 -5.87 -0.03 6.42
N PHE A 37 -5.20 0.01 7.58
CA PHE A 37 -5.60 0.92 8.66
C PHE A 37 -5.10 2.34 8.51
N ILE A 38 -3.94 2.57 7.87
CA ILE A 38 -3.39 3.92 7.75
C ILE A 38 -4.24 4.83 6.86
N MET A 39 -4.84 4.30 5.81
CA MET A 39 -5.64 5.10 4.87
C MET A 39 -6.89 5.72 5.50
N PRO A 40 -7.77 4.95 6.17
CA PRO A 40 -8.92 5.55 6.84
C PRO A 40 -8.54 6.49 7.98
N VAL A 41 -7.42 6.26 8.66
CA VAL A 41 -6.93 7.16 9.70
C VAL A 41 -6.55 8.51 9.13
N LEU A 42 -5.89 8.57 7.98
CA LEU A 42 -5.54 9.83 7.31
C LEU A 42 -6.80 10.62 6.89
N VAL A 43 -7.80 9.94 6.36
CA VAL A 43 -9.08 10.56 5.99
C VAL A 43 -9.82 11.09 7.22
N LEU A 44 -9.81 10.34 8.33
CA LEU A 44 -10.40 10.80 9.60
C LEU A 44 -9.71 12.05 10.14
N ILE A 45 -8.38 12.12 10.07
CA ILE A 45 -7.61 13.29 10.49
C ILE A 45 -8.00 14.51 9.65
N ASP A 46 -8.10 14.36 8.34
CA ASP A 46 -8.49 15.45 7.45
C ASP A 46 -9.93 15.92 7.73
N TYR A 47 -10.84 14.99 7.99
CA TYR A 47 -12.21 15.31 8.36
C TYR A 47 -12.31 16.14 9.65
N ILE A 48 -11.51 15.80 10.67
CA ILE A 48 -11.45 16.53 11.96
C ILE A 48 -10.86 17.92 11.78
N LEU A 49 -9.89 18.09 10.88
CA LEU A 49 -9.27 19.37 10.57
C LEU A 49 -10.18 20.33 9.80
N GLY A 50 -11.31 19.87 9.30
CA GLY A 50 -12.30 20.67 8.58
C GLY A 50 -12.37 20.36 7.08
N TYR A 51 -11.92 19.17 6.69
CA TYR A 51 -11.97 18.66 5.33
C TYR A 51 -11.35 19.61 4.30
N THR A 52 -10.05 19.71 4.35
CA THR A 52 -9.29 20.50 3.38
C THR A 52 -8.93 19.72 2.12
N GLY A 53 -9.08 18.38 2.15
CA GLY A 53 -8.84 17.48 1.02
C GLY A 53 -7.36 17.09 0.83
N TRP A 54 -6.45 17.57 1.68
CA TRP A 54 -5.02 17.28 1.55
C TRP A 54 -4.69 15.80 1.76
N SER A 55 -5.49 15.07 2.52
CA SER A 55 -5.27 13.63 2.74
C SER A 55 -5.45 12.85 1.44
N ILE A 56 -6.46 13.19 0.66
CA ILE A 56 -6.79 12.52 -0.59
C ILE A 56 -5.83 12.98 -1.70
N ASP A 57 -5.56 14.29 -1.79
CA ASP A 57 -4.74 14.87 -2.86
C ASP A 57 -3.25 14.55 -2.73
N PHE A 58 -2.74 14.43 -1.50
CA PHE A 58 -1.31 14.31 -1.24
C PHE A 58 -0.95 13.12 -0.35
N ALA A 59 -1.59 12.96 0.81
CA ALA A 59 -1.16 12.00 1.81
C ALA A 59 -1.36 10.55 1.32
N ILE A 60 -2.50 10.22 0.73
CA ILE A 60 -2.80 8.89 0.22
C ILE A 60 -1.88 8.50 -0.93
N PRO A 61 -1.66 9.32 -1.98
CA PRO A 61 -0.68 9.01 -3.02
C PRO A 61 0.74 8.80 -2.49
N CYS A 62 1.17 9.61 -1.52
CA CYS A 62 2.47 9.42 -0.87
C CYS A 62 2.57 8.09 -0.13
N VAL A 63 1.53 7.68 0.60
CA VAL A 63 1.51 6.39 1.30
C VAL A 63 1.55 5.24 0.31
N ILE A 64 0.82 5.32 -0.79
CA ILE A 64 0.86 4.31 -1.87
C ILE A 64 2.27 4.20 -2.43
N ALA A 65 2.89 5.31 -2.79
CA ALA A 65 4.26 5.31 -3.32
C ALA A 65 5.27 4.73 -2.33
N MET A 66 5.15 5.05 -1.04
CA MET A 66 6.02 4.47 -0.01
C MET A 66 5.80 2.96 0.16
N LEU A 67 4.56 2.48 0.08
CA LEU A 67 4.25 1.06 0.11
C LEU A 67 4.84 0.33 -1.10
N ASP A 68 4.72 0.91 -2.29
CA ASP A 68 5.29 0.35 -3.51
C ASP A 68 6.82 0.22 -3.43
N ILE A 69 7.50 1.26 -2.96
CA ILE A 69 8.95 1.23 -2.73
C ILE A 69 9.32 0.16 -1.70
N THR A 70 8.57 0.04 -0.62
CA THR A 70 8.82 -0.95 0.43
C THR A 70 8.65 -2.37 -0.10
N ILE A 71 7.61 -2.62 -0.91
CA ILE A 71 7.40 -3.91 -1.56
C ILE A 71 8.56 -4.25 -2.49
N LEU A 72 9.00 -3.27 -3.29
CA LEU A 72 10.12 -3.44 -4.21
C LEU A 72 11.40 -3.83 -3.46
N VAL A 73 11.72 -3.12 -2.38
CA VAL A 73 12.89 -3.43 -1.54
C VAL A 73 12.78 -4.83 -0.94
N LEU A 74 11.63 -5.21 -0.42
CA LEU A 74 11.40 -6.53 0.16
C LEU A 74 11.49 -7.64 -0.90
N MET A 75 11.04 -7.39 -2.11
CA MET A 75 11.20 -8.33 -3.22
C MET A 75 12.65 -8.55 -3.62
N ILE A 76 13.46 -7.49 -3.61
CA ILE A 76 14.89 -7.58 -3.90
C ILE A 76 15.62 -8.38 -2.82
N ILE A 77 15.25 -8.18 -1.54
CA ILE A 77 15.87 -8.86 -0.40
C ILE A 77 15.44 -10.33 -0.33
N ASN A 78 14.17 -10.61 -0.62
CA ASN A 78 13.57 -11.94 -0.39
C ASN A 78 12.97 -12.50 -1.68
N THR A 79 13.84 -12.90 -2.60
CA THR A 79 13.49 -13.42 -3.92
C THR A 79 12.72 -14.75 -3.90
N GLU A 80 12.78 -15.51 -2.80
CA GLU A 80 12.13 -16.82 -2.70
C GLU A 80 10.62 -16.77 -2.52
N ASN A 81 10.06 -15.64 -2.05
CA ASN A 81 8.64 -15.52 -1.67
C ASN A 81 7.87 -14.43 -2.45
N TRP A 82 8.21 -14.23 -3.70
CA TRP A 82 7.57 -13.20 -4.54
C TRP A 82 6.04 -13.31 -4.61
N GLN A 83 5.52 -14.53 -4.67
CA GLN A 83 4.07 -14.78 -4.78
C GLN A 83 3.26 -14.18 -3.62
N SER A 84 3.86 -14.05 -2.45
CA SER A 84 3.17 -13.51 -1.28
C SER A 84 3.04 -11.98 -1.31
N TYR A 85 3.90 -11.31 -2.05
CA TYR A 85 3.83 -9.86 -2.24
C TYR A 85 2.86 -9.46 -3.35
N ILE A 86 2.53 -10.37 -4.26
CA ILE A 86 1.54 -10.15 -5.33
C ILE A 86 0.17 -9.81 -4.73
N LEU A 87 -0.27 -10.48 -3.67
CA LEU A 87 -1.53 -10.16 -3.00
C LEU A 87 -1.56 -8.72 -2.46
N LEU A 88 -0.45 -8.26 -1.90
CA LEU A 88 -0.35 -6.90 -1.38
C LEU A 88 -0.36 -5.87 -2.53
N GLN A 89 0.30 -6.17 -3.64
CA GLN A 89 0.26 -5.34 -4.85
C GLN A 89 -1.14 -5.26 -5.47
N VAL A 90 -1.82 -6.39 -5.59
CA VAL A 90 -3.20 -6.43 -6.09
C VAL A 90 -4.10 -5.56 -5.22
N TYR A 91 -3.94 -5.60 -3.89
CA TYR A 91 -4.67 -4.76 -2.97
C TYR A 91 -4.40 -3.27 -3.21
N ILE A 92 -3.15 -2.86 -3.38
CA ILE A 92 -2.78 -1.47 -3.69
C ILE A 92 -3.40 -1.02 -5.01
N ILE A 93 -3.36 -1.85 -6.04
CA ILE A 93 -3.94 -1.53 -7.34
C ILE A 93 -5.46 -1.37 -7.26
N ILE A 94 -6.15 -2.22 -6.51
CA ILE A 94 -7.59 -2.07 -6.29
C ILE A 94 -7.88 -0.71 -5.64
N ILE A 95 -7.11 -0.31 -4.66
CA ILE A 95 -7.25 1.02 -4.04
C ILE A 95 -6.96 2.14 -5.05
N CYS A 96 -5.90 2.03 -5.84
CA CYS A 96 -5.57 2.99 -6.89
C CYS A 96 -6.73 3.14 -7.89
N VAL A 97 -7.29 2.03 -8.35
CA VAL A 97 -8.44 2.05 -9.28
C VAL A 97 -9.65 2.74 -8.67
N ILE A 98 -9.97 2.43 -7.41
CA ILE A 98 -11.09 3.07 -6.70
C ILE A 98 -10.85 4.58 -6.58
N LEU A 99 -9.65 4.99 -6.20
CA LEU A 99 -9.31 6.41 -6.06
C LEU A 99 -9.30 7.13 -7.41
N THR A 100 -8.85 6.49 -8.47
CA THR A 100 -8.88 7.04 -9.84
C THR A 100 -10.32 7.23 -10.33
N ILE A 101 -11.21 6.29 -10.05
CA ILE A 101 -12.65 6.43 -10.35
C ILE A 101 -13.25 7.62 -9.57
N LEU A 102 -12.90 7.76 -8.29
CA LEU A 102 -13.33 8.91 -7.48
C LEU A 102 -12.75 10.24 -8.01
N MET A 103 -11.53 10.24 -8.52
CA MET A 103 -10.89 11.38 -9.16
C MET A 103 -11.67 11.81 -10.42
N LEU A 104 -12.07 10.85 -11.25
CA LEU A 104 -12.84 11.13 -12.47
C LEU A 104 -14.22 11.74 -12.18
N THR A 105 -14.81 11.51 -11.01
CA THR A 105 -16.05 12.17 -10.61
C THR A 105 -15.87 13.65 -10.27
N GLY A 106 -14.64 14.14 -10.11
CA GLY A 106 -14.29 15.55 -9.93
C GLY A 106 -14.70 16.19 -8.61
N LYS A 107 -15.22 15.40 -7.66
CA LYS A 107 -15.78 15.94 -6.40
C LYS A 107 -14.77 16.03 -5.26
N PHE A 108 -13.70 15.24 -5.31
CA PHE A 108 -12.83 15.02 -4.16
C PHE A 108 -11.39 15.49 -4.35
N PHE A 109 -10.92 15.63 -5.58
CA PHE A 109 -9.53 15.95 -5.88
C PHE A 109 -9.37 17.37 -6.43
N LYS A 110 -8.42 18.10 -5.89
CA LYS A 110 -7.98 19.41 -6.40
C LYS A 110 -6.74 19.30 -7.29
N HIS A 111 -5.89 18.31 -7.03
CA HIS A 111 -4.61 18.11 -7.71
C HIS A 111 -4.44 16.64 -8.10
N ASP A 112 -4.58 16.35 -9.37
CA ASP A 112 -4.54 14.98 -9.91
C ASP A 112 -3.12 14.44 -10.12
N PHE A 113 -2.13 15.32 -10.11
CA PHE A 113 -0.75 15.02 -10.49
C PHE A 113 -0.11 13.91 -9.63
N PHE A 114 -0.24 14.01 -8.32
CA PHE A 114 0.36 13.02 -7.41
C PHE A 114 -0.30 11.66 -7.52
N MET A 115 -1.61 11.63 -7.77
CA MET A 115 -2.34 10.38 -7.94
C MET A 115 -1.92 9.64 -9.22
N ILE A 116 -1.76 10.38 -10.32
CA ILE A 116 -1.29 9.82 -11.60
C ILE A 116 0.12 9.20 -11.44
N ILE A 117 1.01 9.86 -10.70
CA ILE A 117 2.34 9.32 -10.43
C ILE A 117 2.24 8.02 -9.62
N ALA A 118 1.42 7.99 -8.58
CA ALA A 118 1.21 6.79 -7.76
C ALA A 118 0.65 5.63 -8.60
N ASP A 119 -0.32 5.90 -9.46
CA ASP A 119 -0.91 4.89 -10.35
C ASP A 119 0.12 4.31 -11.33
N ILE A 120 0.95 5.17 -11.93
CA ILE A 120 2.02 4.74 -12.84
C ILE A 120 3.05 3.89 -12.09
N MET A 121 3.45 4.30 -10.89
CA MET A 121 4.40 3.54 -10.06
C MET A 121 3.86 2.16 -9.71
N SER A 122 2.63 2.07 -9.25
CA SER A 122 1.96 0.80 -8.92
C SER A 122 1.82 -0.11 -10.12
N ALA A 123 1.42 0.43 -11.28
CA ALA A 123 1.29 -0.32 -12.52
C ALA A 123 2.63 -0.87 -13.02
N LEU A 124 3.69 -0.05 -12.98
CA LEU A 124 5.06 -0.47 -13.34
C LEU A 124 5.58 -1.57 -12.42
N LEU A 125 5.32 -1.45 -11.13
CA LEU A 125 5.77 -2.42 -10.14
C LEU A 125 5.06 -3.76 -10.32
N LEU A 126 3.76 -3.76 -10.57
CA LEU A 126 3.01 -4.98 -10.88
C LEU A 126 3.46 -5.60 -12.21
N GLY A 127 3.61 -4.81 -13.25
CA GLY A 127 4.14 -5.27 -14.54
C GLY A 127 5.52 -5.90 -14.39
N GLY A 128 6.42 -5.27 -13.63
CA GLY A 128 7.74 -5.81 -13.31
C GLY A 128 7.66 -7.14 -12.57
N THR A 129 6.79 -7.26 -11.57
CA THR A 129 6.64 -8.52 -10.82
C THR A 129 6.04 -9.65 -11.64
N LEU A 130 5.12 -9.37 -12.55
CA LEU A 130 4.59 -10.38 -13.45
C LEU A 130 5.64 -10.87 -14.46
N VAL A 131 6.45 -9.96 -14.99
CA VAL A 131 7.50 -10.32 -15.98
C VAL A 131 8.67 -11.05 -15.32
N PHE A 132 9.12 -10.61 -14.16
CA PHE A 132 10.27 -11.20 -13.47
C PHE A 132 9.89 -12.35 -12.55
N GLY A 133 8.66 -12.38 -12.02
CA GLY A 133 8.16 -13.42 -11.13
C GLY A 133 7.90 -14.77 -11.82
N ASP A 134 7.66 -14.78 -13.11
CA ASP A 134 7.43 -16.02 -13.88
C ASP A 134 8.72 -16.85 -14.07
N ARG A 135 9.88 -16.23 -14.02
CA ARG A 135 11.16 -16.93 -14.24
C ARG A 135 11.53 -17.92 -13.13
N PRO A 136 11.46 -17.59 -11.83
CA PRO A 136 11.74 -18.56 -10.76
C PRO A 136 10.65 -19.61 -10.62
N ALA A 137 9.39 -19.28 -10.87
CA ALA A 137 8.29 -20.25 -10.78
C ALA A 137 8.39 -21.35 -11.85
N THR A 138 8.72 -20.99 -13.09
CA THR A 138 8.97 -21.96 -14.18
C THR A 138 10.21 -22.81 -13.93
N THR A 139 11.24 -22.26 -13.32
CA THR A 139 12.48 -23.02 -12.99
C THR A 139 12.23 -24.01 -11.86
N GLU A 140 11.47 -23.64 -10.84
CA GLU A 140 11.10 -24.54 -9.75
C GLU A 140 10.12 -25.62 -10.19
N LEU A 141 9.16 -25.31 -11.05
CA LEU A 141 8.26 -26.29 -11.64
C LEU A 141 9.02 -27.31 -12.50
N LYS A 142 9.96 -26.86 -13.32
CA LYS A 142 10.85 -27.75 -14.10
C LYS A 142 11.71 -28.64 -13.19
N ARG A 143 12.19 -28.11 -12.07
CA ARG A 143 13.02 -28.84 -11.11
C ARG A 143 12.21 -29.89 -10.33
N ARG A 144 10.95 -29.64 -10.01
CA ARG A 144 10.07 -30.58 -9.30
C ARG A 144 9.51 -31.69 -10.17
N PHE A 145 9.30 -31.43 -11.45
CA PHE A 145 8.68 -32.39 -12.35
C PHE A 145 9.68 -33.16 -13.23
N HIS A 146 10.98 -32.94 -13.10
CA HIS A 146 12.02 -33.66 -13.85
C HIS A 146 11.72 -33.76 -15.38
N VAL A 147 11.20 -32.70 -15.95
CA VAL A 147 10.94 -32.64 -17.40
C VAL A 147 11.91 -31.67 -18.05
#